data_e561fc6bfba1977d3546aeb1bc8d6be6
#
_entry.id   e561fc6bfba1977d3546aeb1bc8d6be6
#
_cell.length_a   1.000
_cell.length_b   1.000
_cell.length_c   1.000
_cell.angle_alpha   90.00
_cell.angle_beta   90.00
_cell.angle_gamma   90.00
#
_symmetry.space_group_name_H-M   'P 1'
#
loop_
_entity.id
_entity.type
_entity.pdbx_description
1 polymer ?
#
loop_
_entity_poly.entity_id
_entity_poly.type
_entity_poly.pdbx_seq_one_letter_code
_entity_poly.pdbx_strand_id
1 'polypeptide(L)'
;MAEKKDFVHLNRLKCFNDAVFAIVSTILILPIRRLDENSDSNLEKLMKDRWVELVVYFMAFLVICSVWESHVHRFKILSHVDDILIWLNLISLMFTTFLPFGCALEGRYPGKYLPIVLICGDMLMLEALEVVIILYSFRRPYLLKEHLQELPQQHLKERRDYMLTKKLINPLLYVLSVSLSKTSSVTAWVLISAVIFTPCIHRFLGIVFRKFKAIRLVEPEFDLMFGNYIDTERVECFSDGVFSIVATLLVLDITTEYLPNEQEVEKDGIDSAVLEMWPKFLTYIATFIIIGLLWFLHHSLYHGIRKMNQIMLVANNVSMSFIGFFPFIVALMNRFVNNPKHLNKDTRLAVRCGAVVTYTASLAQAVVFVVALWQSHSYLEPRANPAILRGSHSYLALKLSIVPLVSLLVYFTTFAKYSALYIAFYAAVLVTPFLFLAIKIALGQRDIGVMRQDIVIDPDTDTWIPPPHRSRLRVQRRVLGDSNMSDSLAD
;
A
#
# COMPACT_ATOMS: atom_id res chain seq x y z
N MET A 1 11.26 -33.06 24.67
CA MET A 1 11.66 -32.72 23.31
C MET A 1 12.39 -31.39 23.38
N ALA A 2 13.67 -31.33 23.02
CA ALA A 2 14.40 -30.08 23.04
C ALA A 2 13.78 -29.14 22.00
N GLU A 3 13.31 -27.98 22.44
CA GLU A 3 12.91 -26.87 21.59
C GLU A 3 14.06 -26.57 20.61
N LYS A 4 13.90 -26.96 19.36
CA LYS A 4 14.77 -26.47 18.28
C LYS A 4 14.56 -24.97 18.24
N LYS A 5 15.51 -24.18 18.77
CA LYS A 5 15.52 -22.73 18.62
C LYS A 5 15.54 -22.43 17.12
N ASP A 6 14.44 -21.94 16.59
CA ASP A 6 14.39 -21.43 15.21
C ASP A 6 15.42 -20.31 15.10
N PHE A 7 16.38 -20.45 14.19
CA PHE A 7 17.42 -19.45 13.94
C PHE A 7 16.85 -18.13 13.41
N VAL A 8 15.64 -18.16 12.81
CA VAL A 8 14.98 -16.98 12.23
C VAL A 8 13.56 -16.89 12.78
N HIS A 9 13.25 -15.75 13.40
CA HIS A 9 11.89 -15.46 13.82
C HIS A 9 10.99 -15.24 12.58
N LEU A 10 9.86 -15.91 12.52
CA LEU A 10 8.88 -15.81 11.43
C LEU A 10 8.51 -14.34 11.09
N ASN A 11 8.36 -13.48 12.09
CA ASN A 11 8.01 -12.07 11.85
C ASN A 11 9.12 -11.31 11.14
N ARG A 12 10.41 -11.59 11.43
CA ARG A 12 11.53 -10.99 10.68
C ARG A 12 11.52 -11.41 9.21
N LEU A 13 11.23 -12.69 8.94
CA LEU A 13 11.11 -13.19 7.57
C LEU A 13 9.96 -12.52 6.83
N LYS A 14 8.81 -12.35 7.50
CA LYS A 14 7.66 -11.65 6.94
C LYS A 14 8.00 -10.19 6.57
N CYS A 15 8.62 -9.43 7.49
CA CYS A 15 9.03 -8.04 7.22
C CYS A 15 10.06 -7.96 6.08
N PHE A 16 11.02 -8.89 6.03
CA PHE A 16 11.98 -8.96 4.94
C PHE A 16 11.29 -9.17 3.58
N ASN A 17 10.32 -10.09 3.54
CA ASN A 17 9.55 -10.35 2.33
C ASN A 17 8.77 -9.09 1.87
N ASP A 18 8.08 -8.41 2.80
CA ASP A 18 7.33 -7.20 2.49
C ASP A 18 8.25 -6.09 1.94
N ALA A 19 9.44 -5.94 2.51
CA ALA A 19 10.45 -5.00 2.02
C ALA A 19 10.90 -5.35 0.59
N VAL A 20 11.18 -6.63 0.29
CA VAL A 20 11.56 -7.05 -1.06
C VAL A 20 10.46 -6.77 -2.07
N PHE A 21 9.19 -7.10 -1.75
CA PHE A 21 8.06 -6.79 -2.63
C PHE A 21 7.86 -5.29 -2.84
N ALA A 22 8.05 -4.47 -1.80
CA ALA A 22 8.00 -3.01 -1.91
C ALA A 22 9.09 -2.47 -2.84
N ILE A 23 10.33 -2.98 -2.73
CA ILE A 23 11.45 -2.62 -3.62
C ILE A 23 11.12 -3.01 -5.06
N VAL A 24 10.70 -4.25 -5.28
CA VAL A 24 10.39 -4.78 -6.61
C VAL A 24 9.31 -3.96 -7.31
N SER A 25 8.23 -3.60 -6.59
CA SER A 25 7.15 -2.79 -7.15
C SER A 25 7.58 -1.37 -7.50
N THR A 26 8.46 -0.75 -6.72
CA THR A 26 8.92 0.63 -6.94
C THR A 26 10.02 0.73 -7.99
N ILE A 27 10.87 -0.29 -8.17
CA ILE A 27 11.90 -0.32 -9.23
C ILE A 27 11.30 -0.29 -10.64
N LEU A 28 10.06 -0.71 -10.83
CA LEU A 28 9.35 -0.65 -12.12
C LEU A 28 9.38 0.75 -12.77
N ILE A 29 9.50 1.82 -11.99
CA ILE A 29 9.52 3.19 -12.50
C ILE A 29 10.86 3.59 -13.12
N LEU A 30 11.97 2.92 -12.74
CA LEU A 30 13.32 3.33 -13.15
C LEU A 30 13.54 3.41 -14.67
N PRO A 31 13.07 2.47 -15.50
CA PRO A 31 13.21 2.56 -16.95
C PRO A 31 12.42 3.74 -17.55
N ILE A 32 11.27 4.07 -16.95
CA ILE A 32 10.33 5.04 -17.49
C ILE A 32 10.73 6.47 -17.14
N ARG A 33 11.32 6.69 -15.96
CA ARG A 33 11.67 8.03 -15.47
C ARG A 33 12.78 8.70 -16.27
N ARG A 34 13.66 7.95 -16.96
CA ARG A 34 14.74 8.50 -17.79
C ARG A 34 14.14 9.21 -19.00
N LEU A 35 14.25 10.53 -18.99
CA LEU A 35 13.79 11.39 -20.08
C LEU A 35 15.01 11.93 -20.83
N ASP A 36 15.15 11.58 -22.11
CA ASP A 36 16.25 12.09 -22.94
C ASP A 36 16.19 13.60 -23.03
N GLU A 37 17.14 14.29 -22.42
CA GLU A 37 17.19 15.77 -22.37
C GLU A 37 17.35 16.40 -23.78
N ASN A 38 17.98 15.67 -24.71
CA ASN A 38 18.26 16.13 -26.07
C ASN A 38 17.08 16.03 -27.04
N SER A 39 15.96 15.45 -26.64
CA SER A 39 14.80 15.40 -27.53
C SER A 39 13.97 16.68 -27.38
N ASP A 40 13.88 17.49 -28.42
CA ASP A 40 12.98 18.68 -28.52
C ASP A 40 11.48 18.30 -28.55
N SER A 41 11.11 17.18 -27.94
CA SER A 41 9.74 16.69 -27.95
C SER A 41 8.89 17.39 -26.88
N ASN A 42 7.76 17.94 -27.29
CA ASN A 42 6.74 18.46 -26.36
C ASN A 42 6.23 17.35 -25.46
N LEU A 43 5.81 17.69 -24.23
CA LEU A 43 5.30 16.73 -23.25
C LEU A 43 4.13 15.89 -23.79
N GLU A 44 3.24 16.48 -24.58
CA GLU A 44 2.11 15.76 -25.19
C GLU A 44 2.58 14.62 -26.10
N LYS A 45 3.64 14.86 -26.91
CA LYS A 45 4.24 13.85 -27.77
C LYS A 45 4.94 12.78 -26.93
N LEU A 46 5.71 13.18 -25.92
CA LEU A 46 6.37 12.27 -24.98
C LEU A 46 5.37 11.30 -24.33
N MET A 47 4.25 11.82 -23.80
CA MET A 47 3.21 10.99 -23.17
C MET A 47 2.55 10.04 -24.17
N LYS A 48 2.36 10.51 -25.44
CA LYS A 48 1.81 9.69 -26.51
C LYS A 48 2.78 8.59 -26.95
N ASP A 49 4.06 8.85 -26.96
CA ASP A 49 5.07 7.87 -27.37
C ASP A 49 5.32 6.81 -26.26
N ARG A 50 5.16 7.21 -24.99
CA ARG A 50 5.43 6.34 -23.83
C ARG A 50 4.18 5.78 -23.12
N TRP A 51 2.98 5.96 -23.69
CA TRP A 51 1.74 5.50 -23.03
C TRP A 51 1.75 4.00 -22.71
N VAL A 52 2.37 3.18 -23.55
CA VAL A 52 2.46 1.72 -23.33
C VAL A 52 3.32 1.42 -22.10
N GLU A 53 4.48 2.07 -21.97
CA GLU A 53 5.36 1.93 -20.80
C GLU A 53 4.62 2.31 -19.51
N LEU A 54 3.81 3.39 -19.54
CA LEU A 54 3.01 3.83 -18.40
C LEU A 54 1.93 2.82 -18.02
N VAL A 55 1.20 2.28 -19.01
CA VAL A 55 0.19 1.25 -18.78
C VAL A 55 0.84 -0.01 -18.20
N VAL A 56 1.94 -0.46 -18.79
CA VAL A 56 2.70 -1.62 -18.31
C VAL A 56 3.15 -1.43 -16.86
N TYR A 57 3.61 -0.22 -16.50
CA TYR A 57 3.98 0.10 -15.11
C TYR A 57 2.83 -0.13 -14.13
N PHE A 58 1.66 0.50 -14.35
CA PHE A 58 0.53 0.37 -13.43
C PHE A 58 0.02 -1.08 -13.35
N MET A 59 -0.06 -1.76 -14.49
CA MET A 59 -0.46 -3.17 -14.52
C MET A 59 0.53 -4.07 -13.79
N ALA A 60 1.83 -3.91 -14.04
CA ALA A 60 2.88 -4.70 -13.39
C ALA A 60 2.91 -4.44 -11.87
N PHE A 61 2.76 -3.18 -11.43
CA PHE A 61 2.67 -2.85 -10.02
C PHE A 61 1.52 -3.61 -9.33
N LEU A 62 0.33 -3.58 -9.91
CA LEU A 62 -0.84 -4.27 -9.37
C LEU A 62 -0.71 -5.81 -9.41
N VAL A 63 -0.05 -6.36 -10.45
CA VAL A 63 0.27 -7.79 -10.52
C VAL A 63 1.23 -8.18 -9.39
N ILE A 64 2.29 -7.39 -9.14
CA ILE A 64 3.23 -7.64 -8.03
C ILE A 64 2.50 -7.55 -6.67
N CYS A 65 1.59 -6.60 -6.49
CA CYS A 65 0.74 -6.53 -5.30
C CYS A 65 -0.12 -7.80 -5.13
N SER A 66 -0.65 -8.36 -6.22
CA SER A 66 -1.43 -9.62 -6.18
C SER A 66 -0.56 -10.82 -5.81
N VAL A 67 0.69 -10.87 -6.30
CA VAL A 67 1.68 -11.90 -5.89
C VAL A 67 2.04 -11.75 -4.41
N TRP A 68 2.27 -10.52 -3.95
CA TRP A 68 2.49 -10.22 -2.52
C TRP A 68 1.32 -10.65 -1.65
N GLU A 69 0.09 -10.34 -2.05
CA GLU A 69 -1.13 -10.78 -1.34
C GLU A 69 -1.18 -12.30 -1.21
N SER A 70 -0.92 -13.02 -2.31
CA SER A 70 -0.83 -14.47 -2.32
C SER A 70 0.23 -15.00 -1.35
N HIS A 71 1.39 -14.37 -1.33
CA HIS A 71 2.49 -14.66 -0.43
C HIS A 71 2.08 -14.44 1.06
N VAL A 72 1.43 -13.31 1.37
CA VAL A 72 0.93 -13.02 2.72
C VAL A 72 -0.07 -14.08 3.19
N HIS A 73 -1.02 -14.46 2.33
CA HIS A 73 -1.99 -15.51 2.67
C HIS A 73 -1.35 -16.85 2.96
N ARG A 74 -0.29 -17.24 2.24
CA ARG A 74 0.47 -18.46 2.49
C ARG A 74 1.16 -18.44 3.87
N PHE A 75 1.77 -17.30 4.23
CA PHE A 75 2.45 -17.16 5.51
C PHE A 75 1.52 -17.06 6.72
N LYS A 76 0.21 -16.86 6.51
CA LYS A 76 -0.79 -16.85 7.59
C LYS A 76 -0.95 -18.19 8.29
N ILE A 77 -0.73 -19.30 7.60
CA ILE A 77 -0.88 -20.65 8.16
C ILE A 77 0.33 -21.11 8.99
N LEU A 78 1.46 -20.41 8.88
CA LEU A 78 2.71 -20.77 9.52
C LEU A 78 2.82 -20.15 10.92
N SER A 79 3.32 -20.95 11.87
CA SER A 79 3.77 -20.48 13.19
C SER A 79 5.29 -20.49 13.30
N HIS A 80 5.97 -21.43 12.63
CA HIS A 80 7.41 -21.60 12.65
C HIS A 80 7.97 -21.72 11.24
N VAL A 81 9.27 -21.49 11.10
CA VAL A 81 10.01 -21.67 9.84
C VAL A 81 11.25 -22.49 10.08
N ASP A 82 11.56 -23.36 9.15
CA ASP A 82 12.82 -24.11 9.13
C ASP A 82 13.71 -23.66 7.96
N ASP A 83 14.94 -24.14 7.94
CA ASP A 83 15.92 -23.75 6.93
C ASP A 83 15.46 -24.05 5.49
N ILE A 84 14.75 -25.16 5.29
CA ILE A 84 14.25 -25.54 3.95
C ILE A 84 13.19 -24.54 3.50
N LEU A 85 12.26 -24.17 4.37
CA LEU A 85 11.23 -23.18 4.08
C LEU A 85 11.84 -21.80 3.78
N ILE A 86 12.89 -21.42 4.52
CA ILE A 86 13.63 -20.17 4.28
C ILE A 86 14.28 -20.21 2.89
N TRP A 87 14.97 -21.29 2.51
CA TRP A 87 15.57 -21.41 1.20
C TRP A 87 14.55 -21.38 0.05
N LEU A 88 13.43 -22.10 0.20
CA LEU A 88 12.34 -22.07 -0.79
C LEU A 88 11.78 -20.64 -0.93
N ASN A 89 11.63 -19.94 0.19
CA ASN A 89 11.19 -18.54 0.19
C ASN A 89 12.20 -17.61 -0.52
N LEU A 90 13.51 -17.77 -0.24
CA LEU A 90 14.56 -16.98 -0.89
C LEU A 90 14.60 -17.22 -2.41
N ILE A 91 14.42 -18.46 -2.86
CA ILE A 91 14.32 -18.78 -4.29
C ILE A 91 13.06 -18.10 -4.89
N SER A 92 11.94 -18.11 -4.19
CA SER A 92 10.72 -17.40 -4.63
C SER A 92 10.96 -15.90 -4.75
N LEU A 93 11.64 -15.28 -3.80
CA LEU A 93 12.00 -13.86 -3.87
C LEU A 93 12.97 -13.56 -5.02
N MET A 94 13.90 -14.46 -5.32
CA MET A 94 14.81 -14.31 -6.48
C MET A 94 14.03 -14.17 -7.79
N PHE A 95 13.03 -15.04 -8.02
CA PHE A 95 12.14 -14.90 -9.19
C PHE A 95 11.32 -13.60 -9.11
N THR A 96 10.78 -13.25 -7.94
CA THR A 96 10.05 -11.99 -7.78
C THR A 96 10.91 -10.77 -8.18
N THR A 97 12.20 -10.75 -7.84
CA THR A 97 13.12 -9.65 -8.20
C THR A 97 13.46 -9.59 -9.68
N PHE A 98 13.19 -10.65 -10.46
CA PHE A 98 13.39 -10.67 -11.89
C PHE A 98 12.23 -10.07 -12.69
N LEU A 99 11.02 -10.00 -12.13
CA LEU A 99 9.81 -9.46 -12.77
C LEU A 99 9.99 -8.06 -13.40
N PRO A 100 10.61 -7.06 -12.71
CA PRO A 100 10.82 -5.74 -13.28
C PRO A 100 11.59 -5.73 -14.58
N PHE A 101 12.53 -6.67 -14.77
CA PHE A 101 13.26 -6.80 -16.04
C PHE A 101 12.33 -7.20 -17.19
N GLY A 102 11.49 -8.21 -16.99
CA GLY A 102 10.51 -8.64 -17.98
C GLY A 102 9.53 -7.53 -18.35
N CYS A 103 9.03 -6.81 -17.35
CA CYS A 103 8.11 -5.68 -17.53
C CYS A 103 8.77 -4.49 -18.26
N ALA A 104 10.02 -4.15 -17.92
CA ALA A 104 10.78 -3.12 -18.61
C ALA A 104 11.02 -3.47 -20.09
N LEU A 105 11.32 -4.75 -20.37
CA LEU A 105 11.52 -5.22 -21.72
C LEU A 105 10.23 -5.13 -22.56
N GLU A 106 9.08 -5.46 -21.97
CA GLU A 106 7.78 -5.33 -22.64
C GLU A 106 7.38 -3.85 -22.85
N GLY A 107 7.60 -2.99 -21.85
CA GLY A 107 7.37 -1.55 -22.01
C GLY A 107 8.16 -0.97 -23.18
N ARG A 108 9.43 -1.37 -23.32
CA ARG A 108 10.35 -0.89 -24.37
C ARG A 108 10.06 -1.49 -25.74
N TYR A 109 9.67 -2.76 -25.80
CA TYR A 109 9.44 -3.52 -27.04
C TYR A 109 8.04 -4.15 -27.04
N PRO A 110 6.98 -3.33 -27.03
CA PRO A 110 5.61 -3.85 -26.95
C PRO A 110 5.25 -4.72 -28.12
N GLY A 111 4.53 -5.78 -27.86
CA GLY A 111 4.07 -6.72 -28.86
C GLY A 111 5.10 -7.74 -29.32
N LYS A 112 6.28 -7.79 -28.71
CA LYS A 112 7.24 -8.89 -28.94
C LYS A 112 6.87 -10.10 -28.09
N TYR A 113 7.11 -11.29 -28.63
CA TYR A 113 6.80 -12.56 -27.97
C TYR A 113 7.66 -12.82 -26.72
N LEU A 114 8.96 -12.54 -26.80
CA LEU A 114 9.94 -12.86 -25.75
C LEU A 114 9.64 -12.24 -24.38
N PRO A 115 9.30 -10.93 -24.26
CA PRO A 115 8.98 -10.35 -22.98
C PRO A 115 7.80 -11.03 -22.28
N ILE A 116 6.74 -11.34 -23.02
CA ILE A 116 5.56 -12.04 -22.48
C ILE A 116 5.93 -13.43 -21.97
N VAL A 117 6.75 -14.17 -22.70
CA VAL A 117 7.25 -15.50 -22.29
C VAL A 117 8.09 -15.40 -21.02
N LEU A 118 8.96 -14.39 -20.92
CA LEU A 118 9.77 -14.18 -19.72
C LEU A 118 8.92 -13.87 -18.50
N ILE A 119 7.96 -12.94 -18.61
CA ILE A 119 7.05 -12.60 -17.52
C ILE A 119 6.22 -13.82 -17.10
N CYS A 120 5.58 -14.49 -18.06
CA CYS A 120 4.74 -15.64 -17.74
C CYS A 120 5.54 -16.84 -17.22
N GLY A 121 6.75 -17.06 -17.75
CA GLY A 121 7.65 -18.12 -17.29
C GLY A 121 8.08 -17.90 -15.84
N ASP A 122 8.45 -16.66 -15.51
CA ASP A 122 8.82 -16.26 -14.17
C ASP A 122 7.64 -16.42 -13.18
N MET A 123 6.44 -15.96 -13.57
CA MET A 123 5.22 -16.15 -12.80
C MET A 123 4.83 -17.63 -12.61
N LEU A 124 5.03 -18.48 -13.62
CA LEU A 124 4.80 -19.93 -13.49
C LEU A 124 5.77 -20.56 -12.49
N MET A 125 7.03 -20.14 -12.47
CA MET A 125 8.01 -20.61 -11.49
C MET A 125 7.63 -20.17 -10.07
N LEU A 126 7.15 -18.93 -9.89
CA LEU A 126 6.63 -18.44 -8.62
C LEU A 126 5.46 -19.27 -8.12
N GLU A 127 4.46 -19.54 -8.96
CA GLU A 127 3.31 -20.37 -8.57
C GLU A 127 3.72 -21.82 -8.26
N ALA A 128 4.67 -22.39 -9.00
CA ALA A 128 5.20 -23.73 -8.72
C ALA A 128 5.90 -23.77 -7.35
N LEU A 129 6.73 -22.77 -7.02
CA LEU A 129 7.39 -22.66 -5.73
C LEU A 129 6.37 -22.48 -4.59
N GLU A 130 5.31 -21.71 -4.80
CA GLU A 130 4.23 -21.56 -3.82
C GLU A 130 3.52 -22.89 -3.54
N VAL A 131 3.26 -23.69 -4.57
CA VAL A 131 2.70 -25.05 -4.42
C VAL A 131 3.66 -25.95 -3.63
N VAL A 132 4.96 -25.90 -3.93
CA VAL A 132 5.97 -26.68 -3.19
C VAL A 132 6.01 -26.27 -1.72
N ILE A 133 5.98 -24.99 -1.42
CA ILE A 133 5.98 -24.48 -0.04
C ILE A 133 4.72 -24.94 0.71
N ILE A 134 3.55 -24.88 0.09
CA ILE A 134 2.30 -25.37 0.68
C ILE A 134 2.41 -26.87 0.97
N LEU A 135 2.81 -27.67 0.00
CA LEU A 135 2.96 -29.13 0.17
C LEU A 135 3.98 -29.49 1.26
N TYR A 136 5.11 -28.78 1.30
CA TYR A 136 6.13 -28.95 2.32
C TYR A 136 5.60 -28.63 3.71
N SER A 137 4.92 -27.47 3.87
CA SER A 137 4.37 -27.02 5.15
C SER A 137 3.33 -28.01 5.71
N PHE A 138 2.43 -28.54 4.86
CA PHE A 138 1.44 -29.52 5.29
C PHE A 138 2.01 -30.93 5.56
N ARG A 139 3.21 -31.26 5.03
CA ARG A 139 3.95 -32.49 5.41
C ARG A 139 4.67 -32.38 6.75
N ARG A 140 4.82 -31.15 7.28
CA ARG A 140 5.53 -30.85 8.52
C ARG A 140 4.60 -30.09 9.47
N PRO A 141 3.69 -30.78 10.19
CA PRO A 141 2.65 -30.13 11.01
C PRO A 141 3.19 -29.13 12.04
N TYR A 142 4.41 -29.33 12.56
CA TYR A 142 5.04 -28.42 13.52
C TYR A 142 5.30 -27.00 12.96
N LEU A 143 5.31 -26.82 11.63
CA LEU A 143 5.43 -25.51 10.99
C LEU A 143 4.09 -24.75 10.97
N LEU A 144 2.97 -25.47 11.11
CA LEU A 144 1.62 -24.89 11.06
C LEU A 144 1.23 -24.29 12.42
N LYS A 145 0.25 -23.40 12.42
CA LYS A 145 -0.34 -22.85 13.64
C LYS A 145 -1.03 -23.95 14.47
N GLU A 146 -1.01 -23.82 15.81
CA GLU A 146 -1.49 -24.82 16.78
C GLU A 146 -2.87 -25.36 16.43
N HIS A 147 -3.86 -24.51 16.17
CA HIS A 147 -5.20 -24.94 15.79
C HIS A 147 -5.29 -25.75 14.48
N LEU A 148 -4.27 -25.64 13.57
CA LEU A 148 -4.15 -26.52 12.40
C LEU A 148 -3.51 -27.86 12.75
N GLN A 149 -2.61 -27.88 13.74
CA GLN A 149 -1.95 -29.11 14.22
C GLN A 149 -2.94 -30.03 14.92
N GLU A 150 -3.94 -29.48 15.63
CA GLU A 150 -4.97 -30.22 16.37
C GLU A 150 -6.05 -30.86 15.47
N LEU A 151 -6.09 -30.47 14.19
CA LEU A 151 -7.11 -30.99 13.26
C LEU A 151 -6.88 -32.46 12.90
N PRO A 152 -7.96 -33.24 12.74
CA PRO A 152 -7.88 -34.56 12.16
C PRO A 152 -7.20 -34.53 10.79
N GLN A 153 -6.41 -35.56 10.48
CA GLN A 153 -5.63 -35.63 9.23
C GLN A 153 -6.50 -35.48 7.96
N GLN A 154 -7.75 -35.89 8.00
CA GLN A 154 -8.68 -35.76 6.88
C GLN A 154 -9.00 -34.28 6.62
N HIS A 155 -9.34 -33.49 7.65
CA HIS A 155 -9.60 -32.05 7.51
C HIS A 155 -8.35 -31.28 7.11
N LEU A 156 -7.19 -31.69 7.60
CA LEU A 156 -5.91 -31.09 7.18
C LEU A 156 -5.64 -31.30 5.68
N LYS A 157 -5.94 -32.50 5.15
CA LYS A 157 -5.85 -32.77 3.69
C LYS A 157 -6.86 -31.95 2.91
N GLU A 158 -8.10 -31.85 3.34
CA GLU A 158 -9.13 -31.04 2.68
C GLU A 158 -8.72 -29.56 2.59
N ARG A 159 -8.12 -29.04 3.65
CA ARG A 159 -7.59 -27.64 3.68
C ARG A 159 -6.43 -27.45 2.72
N ARG A 160 -5.47 -28.37 2.71
CA ARG A 160 -4.37 -28.36 1.74
C ARG A 160 -4.91 -28.36 0.31
N ASP A 161 -5.80 -29.28 -0.01
CA ASP A 161 -6.35 -29.46 -1.36
C ASP A 161 -7.16 -28.22 -1.81
N TYR A 162 -7.88 -27.58 -0.88
CA TYR A 162 -8.53 -26.30 -1.14
C TYR A 162 -7.53 -25.18 -1.48
N MET A 163 -6.42 -25.08 -0.73
CA MET A 163 -5.38 -24.09 -1.04
C MET A 163 -4.74 -24.35 -2.40
N LEU A 164 -4.44 -25.61 -2.73
CA LEU A 164 -3.88 -26.00 -4.01
C LEU A 164 -4.83 -25.73 -5.18
N THR A 165 -6.13 -26.00 -5.00
CA THR A 165 -7.14 -25.73 -6.04
C THR A 165 -7.22 -24.24 -6.38
N LYS A 166 -7.10 -23.35 -5.38
CA LYS A 166 -7.03 -21.91 -5.62
C LYS A 166 -5.82 -21.51 -6.49
N LYS A 167 -4.73 -22.27 -6.42
CA LYS A 167 -3.49 -22.00 -7.18
C LYS A 167 -3.51 -22.45 -8.63
N LEU A 168 -4.56 -23.10 -9.10
CA LEU A 168 -4.64 -23.59 -10.49
C LEU A 168 -5.01 -22.51 -11.51
N ILE A 169 -5.70 -21.43 -11.09
CA ILE A 169 -6.24 -20.42 -11.99
C ILE A 169 -5.11 -19.59 -12.61
N ASN A 170 -4.16 -19.11 -11.79
CA ASN A 170 -3.08 -18.25 -12.29
C ASN A 170 -2.17 -18.96 -13.32
N PRO A 171 -1.65 -20.19 -13.08
CA PRO A 171 -0.88 -20.92 -14.07
C PRO A 171 -1.64 -21.12 -15.38
N LEU A 172 -2.94 -21.40 -15.33
CA LEU A 172 -3.76 -21.53 -16.52
C LEU A 172 -3.79 -20.22 -17.34
N LEU A 173 -3.97 -19.08 -16.67
CA LEU A 173 -3.95 -17.78 -17.31
C LEU A 173 -2.59 -17.47 -17.95
N TYR A 174 -1.47 -17.81 -17.29
CA TYR A 174 -0.12 -17.59 -17.83
C TYR A 174 0.16 -18.47 -19.04
N VAL A 175 -0.18 -19.77 -19.00
CA VAL A 175 -0.02 -20.69 -20.13
C VAL A 175 -0.86 -20.23 -21.32
N LEU A 176 -2.11 -19.82 -21.05
CA LEU A 176 -3.00 -19.30 -22.09
C LEU A 176 -2.48 -17.98 -22.68
N SER A 177 -1.93 -17.10 -21.84
CA SER A 177 -1.29 -15.84 -22.26
C SER A 177 -0.12 -16.10 -23.20
N VAL A 178 0.80 -17.01 -22.85
CA VAL A 178 1.93 -17.39 -23.71
C VAL A 178 1.43 -17.98 -25.03
N SER A 179 0.43 -18.86 -24.99
CA SER A 179 -0.11 -19.51 -26.20
C SER A 179 -0.73 -18.51 -27.17
N LEU A 180 -1.45 -17.51 -26.67
CA LEU A 180 -2.14 -16.50 -27.46
C LEU A 180 -1.24 -15.29 -27.82
N SER A 181 -0.10 -15.12 -27.17
CA SER A 181 0.79 -13.96 -27.39
C SER A 181 1.35 -13.89 -28.83
N LYS A 182 1.45 -15.02 -29.51
CA LYS A 182 1.85 -15.07 -30.94
C LYS A 182 0.77 -14.50 -31.86
N THR A 183 -0.49 -14.59 -31.47
CA THR A 183 -1.63 -14.13 -32.27
C THR A 183 -1.98 -12.66 -31.91
N SER A 184 -1.99 -12.32 -30.62
CA SER A 184 -2.32 -10.99 -30.13
C SER A 184 -1.62 -10.73 -28.79
N SER A 185 -0.70 -9.77 -28.77
CA SER A 185 -0.05 -9.32 -27.54
C SER A 185 -1.03 -8.66 -26.57
N VAL A 186 -2.04 -7.94 -27.09
CA VAL A 186 -3.07 -7.29 -26.25
C VAL A 186 -3.87 -8.34 -25.48
N THR A 187 -4.27 -9.45 -26.14
CA THR A 187 -4.97 -10.55 -25.46
C THR A 187 -4.11 -11.18 -24.36
N ALA A 188 -2.83 -11.36 -24.61
CA ALA A 188 -1.89 -11.88 -23.61
C ALA A 188 -1.82 -10.94 -22.39
N TRP A 189 -1.76 -9.64 -22.60
CA TRP A 189 -1.77 -8.65 -21.53
C TRP A 189 -3.07 -8.62 -20.73
N VAL A 190 -4.21 -8.74 -21.39
CA VAL A 190 -5.52 -8.86 -20.73
C VAL A 190 -5.54 -10.08 -19.80
N LEU A 191 -4.99 -11.20 -20.23
CA LEU A 191 -4.91 -12.44 -19.42
C LEU A 191 -3.96 -12.28 -18.22
N ILE A 192 -2.78 -11.69 -18.41
CA ILE A 192 -1.85 -11.38 -17.31
C ILE A 192 -2.53 -10.45 -16.29
N SER A 193 -3.23 -9.43 -16.79
CA SER A 193 -3.93 -8.47 -15.94
C SER A 193 -5.13 -9.08 -15.21
N ALA A 194 -5.75 -10.13 -15.76
CA ALA A 194 -6.84 -10.85 -15.11
C ALA A 194 -6.41 -11.48 -13.76
N VAL A 195 -5.12 -11.71 -13.56
CA VAL A 195 -4.56 -12.19 -12.28
C VAL A 195 -4.85 -11.22 -11.13
N ILE A 196 -4.92 -9.91 -11.39
CA ILE A 196 -5.29 -8.90 -10.39
C ILE A 196 -6.68 -9.16 -9.79
N PHE A 197 -7.58 -9.75 -10.59
CA PHE A 197 -8.95 -10.07 -10.18
C PHE A 197 -9.10 -11.50 -9.61
N THR A 198 -8.03 -12.29 -9.59
CA THR A 198 -8.07 -13.68 -9.07
C THR A 198 -8.63 -13.77 -7.64
N PRO A 199 -8.31 -12.88 -6.68
CA PRO A 199 -8.93 -12.91 -5.37
C PRO A 199 -10.44 -12.75 -5.41
N CYS A 200 -10.96 -11.89 -6.28
CA CYS A 200 -12.41 -11.71 -6.49
C CYS A 200 -13.04 -12.96 -7.12
N ILE A 201 -12.36 -13.58 -8.09
CA ILE A 201 -12.80 -14.83 -8.73
C ILE A 201 -12.88 -15.95 -7.70
N HIS A 202 -11.88 -16.10 -6.85
CA HIS A 202 -11.89 -17.12 -5.77
C HIS A 202 -13.04 -16.92 -4.79
N ARG A 203 -13.34 -15.66 -4.45
CA ARG A 203 -14.48 -15.34 -3.59
C ARG A 203 -15.81 -15.72 -4.24
N PHE A 204 -15.99 -15.36 -5.50
CA PHE A 204 -17.18 -15.71 -6.26
C PHE A 204 -17.36 -17.23 -6.37
N LEU A 205 -16.31 -17.95 -6.77
CA LEU A 205 -16.30 -19.40 -6.82
C LEU A 205 -16.60 -20.02 -5.45
N GLY A 206 -16.03 -19.51 -4.37
CA GLY A 206 -16.31 -19.95 -3.01
C GLY A 206 -17.79 -19.81 -2.62
N ILE A 207 -18.45 -18.73 -3.03
CA ILE A 207 -19.89 -18.52 -2.82
C ILE A 207 -20.72 -19.52 -3.65
N VAL A 208 -20.34 -19.72 -4.90
CA VAL A 208 -20.99 -20.65 -5.83
C VAL A 208 -20.87 -22.10 -5.31
N PHE A 209 -19.66 -22.52 -4.92
CA PHE A 209 -19.43 -23.86 -4.37
C PHE A 209 -20.19 -24.10 -3.06
N ARG A 210 -20.30 -23.10 -2.19
CA ARG A 210 -21.13 -23.21 -0.96
C ARG A 210 -22.61 -23.42 -1.27
N LYS A 211 -23.14 -22.75 -2.28
CA LYS A 211 -24.54 -22.92 -2.72
C LYS A 211 -24.82 -24.31 -3.33
N PHE A 212 -23.86 -24.84 -4.12
CA PHE A 212 -24.04 -26.12 -4.82
C PHE A 212 -23.81 -27.36 -3.94
N LYS A 213 -22.88 -27.33 -3.00
CA LYS A 213 -22.51 -28.51 -2.21
C LYS A 213 -23.21 -28.65 -0.87
N ALA A 214 -24.02 -27.70 -0.42
CA ALA A 214 -24.65 -27.69 0.92
C ALA A 214 -23.70 -28.15 2.07
N ILE A 215 -22.39 -28.02 1.89
CA ILE A 215 -21.38 -28.46 2.84
C ILE A 215 -21.35 -27.45 3.97
N ARG A 216 -21.81 -27.84 5.14
CA ARG A 216 -21.59 -27.15 6.42
C ARG A 216 -20.10 -27.21 6.84
N LEU A 217 -19.21 -26.63 6.04
CA LEU A 217 -17.83 -26.35 6.43
C LEU A 217 -17.76 -24.92 6.99
N VAL A 218 -18.62 -24.59 7.94
CA VAL A 218 -18.63 -23.27 8.55
C VAL A 218 -18.32 -23.43 10.03
N GLU A 219 -17.03 -23.54 10.32
CA GLU A 219 -16.54 -23.01 11.58
C GLU A 219 -16.20 -21.54 11.37
N PRO A 220 -16.63 -20.60 12.23
CA PRO A 220 -16.29 -19.16 12.14
C PRO A 220 -14.78 -18.93 12.10
N GLU A 221 -13.99 -19.81 12.71
CA GLU A 221 -12.52 -19.79 12.68
C GLU A 221 -11.93 -20.07 11.30
N PHE A 222 -12.63 -20.84 10.45
CA PHE A 222 -12.18 -21.08 9.08
C PHE A 222 -12.21 -19.79 8.24
N ASP A 223 -13.25 -18.98 8.37
CA ASP A 223 -13.34 -17.69 7.69
C ASP A 223 -12.35 -16.67 8.26
N LEU A 224 -11.95 -16.76 9.53
CA LEU A 224 -10.93 -15.91 10.13
C LEU A 224 -9.52 -16.22 9.60
N MET A 225 -9.21 -17.48 9.29
CA MET A 225 -7.90 -17.92 8.85
C MET A 225 -7.71 -17.90 7.34
N PHE A 226 -8.74 -18.31 6.62
CA PHE A 226 -8.74 -18.37 5.16
C PHE A 226 -9.65 -17.31 4.55
N GLY A 227 -10.28 -16.49 5.41
CA GLY A 227 -11.04 -15.32 5.01
C GLY A 227 -10.15 -14.33 4.23
N ASN A 228 -10.78 -13.58 3.35
CA ASN A 228 -10.14 -12.59 2.49
C ASN A 228 -9.67 -11.33 3.26
N TYR A 229 -9.20 -11.50 4.50
CA TYR A 229 -8.68 -10.41 5.34
C TYR A 229 -7.17 -10.52 5.45
N ILE A 230 -6.50 -9.39 5.37
CA ILE A 230 -5.07 -9.26 5.65
C ILE A 230 -4.89 -8.48 6.94
N ASP A 231 -3.94 -8.91 7.77
CA ASP A 231 -3.56 -8.19 8.98
C ASP A 231 -2.97 -6.84 8.59
N THR A 232 -3.43 -5.77 9.22
CA THR A 232 -3.04 -4.39 8.88
C THR A 232 -1.53 -4.19 8.98
N GLU A 233 -0.87 -4.79 9.97
CA GLU A 233 0.59 -4.75 10.16
C GLU A 233 1.36 -5.15 8.89
N ARG A 234 0.88 -6.15 8.13
CA ARG A 234 1.52 -6.59 6.88
C ARG A 234 1.39 -5.54 5.78
N VAL A 235 0.21 -4.89 5.72
CA VAL A 235 -0.04 -3.83 4.73
C VAL A 235 0.77 -2.57 5.08
N GLU A 236 0.90 -2.25 6.36
CA GLU A 236 1.75 -1.15 6.84
C GLU A 236 3.21 -1.42 6.48
N CYS A 237 3.77 -2.59 6.79
CA CYS A 237 5.16 -2.94 6.45
C CYS A 237 5.45 -2.81 4.94
N PHE A 238 4.55 -3.30 4.09
CA PHE A 238 4.67 -3.17 2.63
C PHE A 238 4.59 -1.70 2.19
N SER A 239 3.60 -0.96 2.68
CA SER A 239 3.36 0.43 2.30
C SER A 239 4.49 1.35 2.79
N ASP A 240 4.97 1.18 4.02
CA ASP A 240 6.12 1.92 4.56
C ASP A 240 7.38 1.67 3.73
N GLY A 241 7.58 0.43 3.26
CA GLY A 241 8.62 0.10 2.30
C GLY A 241 8.50 0.89 1.00
N VAL A 242 7.30 0.95 0.41
CA VAL A 242 7.04 1.75 -0.81
C VAL A 242 7.35 3.22 -0.58
N PHE A 243 6.83 3.83 0.49
CA PHE A 243 7.09 5.24 0.82
C PHE A 243 8.58 5.53 1.01
N SER A 244 9.29 4.67 1.74
CA SER A 244 10.72 4.83 2.04
C SER A 244 11.57 4.78 0.77
N ILE A 245 11.28 3.84 -0.13
CA ILE A 245 12.03 3.69 -1.38
C ILE A 245 11.73 4.86 -2.31
N VAL A 246 10.46 5.26 -2.45
CA VAL A 246 10.10 6.42 -3.28
C VAL A 246 10.80 7.67 -2.78
N ALA A 247 10.80 7.93 -1.47
CA ALA A 247 11.49 9.08 -0.88
C ALA A 247 13.01 9.09 -1.19
N THR A 248 13.65 7.91 -1.19
CA THR A 248 15.08 7.79 -1.53
C THR A 248 15.32 7.87 -3.04
N LEU A 249 14.40 7.40 -3.88
CA LEU A 249 14.51 7.52 -5.34
C LEU A 249 14.45 8.98 -5.83
N LEU A 250 13.85 9.89 -5.05
CA LEU A 250 13.81 11.32 -5.44
C LEU A 250 15.20 11.96 -5.53
N VAL A 251 16.12 11.57 -4.66
CA VAL A 251 17.49 12.11 -4.68
C VAL A 251 18.35 11.45 -5.76
N LEU A 252 17.95 10.26 -6.21
CA LEU A 252 18.71 9.51 -7.19
C LEU A 252 18.83 10.27 -8.54
N ASP A 253 17.78 11.01 -8.95
CA ASP A 253 17.83 11.83 -10.16
C ASP A 253 18.91 12.93 -10.07
N ILE A 254 18.98 13.60 -8.91
CA ILE A 254 19.98 14.64 -8.67
C ILE A 254 21.41 14.07 -8.75
N THR A 255 21.60 12.87 -8.18
CA THR A 255 22.93 12.25 -8.09
C THR A 255 23.36 11.50 -9.35
N THR A 256 22.45 11.09 -10.22
CA THR A 256 22.80 10.29 -11.42
C THR A 256 22.63 11.04 -12.74
N GLU A 257 21.67 11.97 -12.82
CA GLU A 257 21.30 12.60 -14.09
C GLU A 257 21.66 14.10 -14.14
N TYR A 258 21.71 14.75 -12.97
CA TYR A 258 21.87 16.21 -12.88
C TYR A 258 23.14 16.68 -12.20
N LEU A 259 24.10 15.78 -11.90
CA LEU A 259 25.40 16.24 -11.42
C LEU A 259 26.08 17.08 -12.51
N PRO A 260 26.71 18.24 -12.13
CA PRO A 260 27.47 19.07 -13.06
C PRO A 260 28.53 18.21 -13.76
N ASN A 261 28.66 18.38 -15.06
CA ASN A 261 29.69 17.70 -15.83
C ASN A 261 31.06 18.43 -15.70
N GLU A 262 32.17 17.76 -16.05
CA GLU A 262 33.52 18.32 -15.91
C GLU A 262 33.68 19.65 -16.69
N GLN A 263 33.03 19.78 -17.85
CA GLN A 263 33.11 20.99 -18.68
C GLN A 263 32.38 22.17 -18.04
N GLU A 264 31.26 21.95 -17.36
CA GLU A 264 30.53 22.98 -16.60
C GLU A 264 31.35 23.44 -15.39
N VAL A 265 31.98 22.49 -14.68
CA VAL A 265 32.81 22.77 -13.51
C VAL A 265 34.09 23.52 -13.91
N GLU A 266 34.73 23.18 -15.04
CA GLU A 266 35.90 23.88 -15.55
C GLU A 266 35.60 25.32 -16.00
N LYS A 267 34.41 25.55 -16.55
CA LYS A 267 34.00 26.84 -17.09
C LYS A 267 33.55 27.81 -16.00
N ASP A 268 32.67 27.40 -15.12
CA ASP A 268 31.93 28.27 -14.22
C ASP A 268 32.29 28.06 -12.73
N GLY A 269 33.11 27.06 -12.43
CA GLY A 269 33.44 26.60 -11.08
C GLY A 269 32.34 25.76 -10.45
N ILE A 270 32.71 24.89 -9.49
CA ILE A 270 31.80 23.97 -8.84
C ILE A 270 30.71 24.70 -8.05
N ASP A 271 31.01 25.81 -7.42
CA ASP A 271 30.07 26.57 -6.61
C ASP A 271 28.92 27.13 -7.47
N SER A 272 29.24 27.69 -8.64
CA SER A 272 28.25 28.22 -9.59
C SER A 272 27.41 27.12 -10.19
N ALA A 273 28.03 26.01 -10.60
CA ALA A 273 27.33 24.87 -11.18
C ALA A 273 26.33 24.23 -10.19
N VAL A 274 26.72 24.09 -8.91
CA VAL A 274 25.82 23.59 -7.86
C VAL A 274 24.72 24.62 -7.56
N LEU A 275 25.03 25.89 -7.54
CA LEU A 275 24.03 26.95 -7.30
C LEU A 275 22.96 26.97 -8.40
N GLU A 276 23.31 26.70 -9.66
CA GLU A 276 22.34 26.59 -10.76
C GLU A 276 21.36 25.40 -10.60
N MET A 277 21.72 24.42 -9.79
CA MET A 277 20.83 23.27 -9.48
C MET A 277 19.72 23.60 -8.47
N TRP A 278 19.65 24.79 -7.90
CA TRP A 278 18.67 25.15 -6.85
C TRP A 278 17.20 24.81 -7.20
N PRO A 279 16.72 24.92 -8.48
CA PRO A 279 15.33 24.56 -8.78
C PRO A 279 15.09 23.05 -8.64
N LYS A 280 16.11 22.21 -8.93
CA LYS A 280 16.05 20.76 -8.79
C LYS A 280 15.99 20.36 -7.31
N PHE A 281 16.79 21.03 -6.47
CA PHE A 281 16.71 20.86 -5.00
C PHE A 281 15.35 21.28 -4.44
N LEU A 282 14.78 22.39 -4.95
CA LEU A 282 13.46 22.85 -4.52
C LEU A 282 12.37 21.82 -4.90
N THR A 283 12.44 21.27 -6.11
CA THR A 283 11.51 20.20 -6.56
C THR A 283 11.65 18.95 -5.70
N TYR A 284 12.87 18.54 -5.35
CA TYR A 284 13.13 17.43 -4.44
C TYR A 284 12.50 17.67 -3.07
N ILE A 285 12.77 18.81 -2.43
CA ILE A 285 12.24 19.15 -1.10
C ILE A 285 10.70 19.18 -1.14
N ALA A 286 10.13 19.85 -2.15
CA ALA A 286 8.69 19.95 -2.32
C ALA A 286 8.03 18.57 -2.45
N THR A 287 8.60 17.70 -3.27
CA THR A 287 8.06 16.35 -3.48
C THR A 287 8.25 15.47 -2.25
N PHE A 288 9.39 15.57 -1.57
CA PHE A 288 9.63 14.88 -0.31
C PHE A 288 8.59 15.25 0.76
N ILE A 289 8.25 16.54 0.87
CA ILE A 289 7.20 17.02 1.76
C ILE A 289 5.83 16.39 1.40
N ILE A 290 5.48 16.36 0.12
CA ILE A 290 4.21 15.75 -0.34
C ILE A 290 4.17 14.26 0.03
N ILE A 291 5.24 13.52 -0.24
CA ILE A 291 5.33 12.08 0.09
C ILE A 291 5.27 11.88 1.60
N GLY A 292 5.97 12.71 2.38
CA GLY A 292 5.92 12.67 3.84
C GLY A 292 4.53 12.95 4.40
N LEU A 293 3.78 13.88 3.81
CA LEU A 293 2.38 14.15 4.18
C LEU A 293 1.47 12.98 3.84
N LEU A 294 1.62 12.37 2.66
CA LEU A 294 0.85 11.19 2.26
C LEU A 294 1.15 10.00 3.19
N TRP A 295 2.41 9.80 3.57
CA TRP A 295 2.78 8.79 4.56
C TRP A 295 2.18 9.07 5.93
N PHE A 296 2.23 10.33 6.39
CA PHE A 296 1.62 10.71 7.68
C PHE A 296 0.11 10.48 7.71
N LEU A 297 -0.58 10.73 6.60
CA LEU A 297 -2.01 10.41 6.44
C LEU A 297 -2.25 8.90 6.47
N HIS A 298 -1.45 8.16 5.73
CA HIS A 298 -1.48 6.70 5.70
C HIS A 298 -1.30 6.12 7.11
N HIS A 299 -0.24 6.47 7.80
CA HIS A 299 0.02 6.05 9.18
C HIS A 299 -1.14 6.40 10.14
N SER A 300 -1.67 7.65 10.04
CA SER A 300 -2.80 8.08 10.87
C SER A 300 -4.08 7.29 10.60
N LEU A 301 -4.30 6.88 9.36
CA LEU A 301 -5.45 6.08 8.94
C LEU A 301 -5.36 4.64 9.47
N TYR A 302 -4.20 4.01 9.30
CA TYR A 302 -4.01 2.59 9.58
C TYR A 302 -3.94 2.28 11.07
N HIS A 303 -3.52 3.24 11.89
CA HIS A 303 -3.45 3.10 13.35
C HIS A 303 -4.77 2.65 14.02
N GLY A 304 -5.92 2.93 13.40
CA GLY A 304 -7.25 2.51 13.90
C GLY A 304 -7.82 1.27 13.22
N ILE A 305 -7.13 0.68 12.24
CA ILE A 305 -7.61 -0.45 11.45
C ILE A 305 -6.94 -1.74 11.94
N ARG A 306 -7.75 -2.74 12.32
CA ARG A 306 -7.27 -4.05 12.78
C ARG A 306 -7.07 -5.04 11.61
N LYS A 307 -7.98 -5.04 10.66
CA LYS A 307 -8.00 -5.98 9.52
C LYS A 307 -8.47 -5.27 8.27
N MET A 308 -7.90 -5.66 7.14
CA MET A 308 -8.27 -5.10 5.83
C MET A 308 -9.00 -6.12 4.98
N ASN A 309 -10.09 -5.67 4.36
CA ASN A 309 -10.80 -6.45 3.34
C ASN A 309 -10.21 -6.20 1.95
N GLN A 310 -10.70 -6.94 0.95
CA GLN A 310 -10.22 -6.86 -0.42
C GLN A 310 -10.40 -5.47 -1.04
N ILE A 311 -11.48 -4.75 -0.74
CA ILE A 311 -11.72 -3.41 -1.28
C ILE A 311 -10.70 -2.41 -0.73
N MET A 312 -10.45 -2.46 0.59
CA MET A 312 -9.45 -1.63 1.24
C MET A 312 -8.05 -1.94 0.70
N LEU A 313 -7.74 -3.22 0.48
CA LEU A 313 -6.46 -3.65 -0.05
C LEU A 313 -6.24 -3.17 -1.49
N VAL A 314 -7.24 -3.31 -2.36
CA VAL A 314 -7.19 -2.79 -3.74
C VAL A 314 -7.02 -1.27 -3.73
N ALA A 315 -7.76 -0.55 -2.88
CA ALA A 315 -7.61 0.90 -2.74
C ALA A 315 -6.19 1.28 -2.26
N ASN A 316 -5.64 0.54 -1.28
CA ASN A 316 -4.25 0.72 -0.86
C ASN A 316 -3.27 0.49 -2.00
N ASN A 317 -3.40 -0.61 -2.73
CA ASN A 317 -2.50 -0.95 -3.84
C ASN A 317 -2.56 0.09 -4.96
N VAL A 318 -3.75 0.63 -5.26
CA VAL A 318 -3.91 1.78 -6.16
C VAL A 318 -3.19 3.00 -5.61
N SER A 319 -3.37 3.35 -4.33
CA SER A 319 -2.64 4.46 -3.71
C SER A 319 -1.13 4.28 -3.84
N MET A 320 -0.60 3.08 -3.51
CA MET A 320 0.83 2.78 -3.58
C MET A 320 1.38 2.83 -5.01
N SER A 321 0.60 2.41 -6.03
CA SER A 321 1.02 2.49 -7.42
C SER A 321 1.20 3.95 -7.90
N PHE A 322 0.33 4.86 -7.46
CA PHE A 322 0.46 6.29 -7.74
C PHE A 322 1.58 6.93 -6.91
N ILE A 323 1.82 6.49 -5.67
CA ILE A 323 2.97 6.93 -4.88
C ILE A 323 4.27 6.48 -5.53
N GLY A 324 4.38 5.23 -5.97
CA GLY A 324 5.53 4.72 -6.71
C GLY A 324 5.80 5.44 -8.05
N PHE A 325 4.83 6.19 -8.55
CA PHE A 325 4.94 6.97 -9.78
C PHE A 325 5.57 8.37 -9.58
N PHE A 326 5.73 8.85 -8.35
CA PHE A 326 6.27 10.19 -8.06
C PHE A 326 7.65 10.46 -8.66
N PRO A 327 8.62 9.53 -8.71
CA PRO A 327 9.91 9.79 -9.36
C PRO A 327 9.77 10.19 -10.83
N PHE A 328 8.82 9.64 -11.57
CA PHE A 328 8.53 10.08 -12.94
C PHE A 328 7.93 11.49 -12.97
N ILE A 329 7.05 11.84 -12.04
CA ILE A 329 6.50 13.19 -11.92
C ILE A 329 7.62 14.21 -11.63
N VAL A 330 8.59 13.86 -10.77
CA VAL A 330 9.76 14.71 -10.50
C VAL A 330 10.59 14.93 -11.76
N ALA A 331 10.84 13.87 -12.54
CA ALA A 331 11.55 13.98 -13.82
C ALA A 331 10.79 14.91 -14.80
N LEU A 332 9.45 14.81 -14.87
CA LEU A 332 8.63 15.75 -15.67
C LEU A 332 8.74 17.20 -15.16
N MET A 333 8.68 17.40 -13.84
CA MET A 333 8.79 18.73 -13.25
C MET A 333 10.17 19.36 -13.54
N ASN A 334 11.24 18.61 -13.35
CA ASN A 334 12.60 19.07 -13.62
C ASN A 334 12.80 19.45 -15.08
N ARG A 335 12.23 18.67 -16.00
CA ARG A 335 12.37 18.90 -17.44
C ARG A 335 11.51 20.08 -17.95
N PHE A 336 10.24 20.15 -17.57
CA PHE A 336 9.26 21.04 -18.19
C PHE A 336 8.87 22.25 -17.34
N VAL A 337 9.05 22.21 -16.02
CA VAL A 337 8.73 23.34 -15.14
C VAL A 337 9.95 24.20 -14.90
N ASN A 338 11.11 23.61 -14.70
CA ASN A 338 12.35 24.31 -14.39
C ASN A 338 13.11 24.77 -15.64
N ASN A 339 12.66 24.41 -16.85
CA ASN A 339 13.31 24.77 -18.10
C ASN A 339 12.59 25.96 -18.78
N PRO A 340 13.22 27.13 -18.93
CA PRO A 340 12.59 28.33 -19.54
C PRO A 340 12.20 28.14 -21.01
N LYS A 341 12.76 27.15 -21.73
CA LYS A 341 12.43 26.87 -23.14
C LYS A 341 11.02 26.26 -23.33
N HIS A 342 10.44 25.65 -22.31
CA HIS A 342 9.16 24.98 -22.37
C HIS A 342 8.03 25.71 -21.63
N LEU A 343 8.21 27.02 -21.41
CA LEU A 343 7.24 27.84 -20.69
C LEU A 343 5.91 27.88 -21.47
N ASN A 344 4.85 27.32 -20.97
CA ASN A 344 3.42 27.57 -21.20
C ASN A 344 2.56 26.29 -21.24
N LYS A 345 2.55 25.50 -22.34
CA LYS A 345 1.64 24.35 -22.51
C LYS A 345 2.15 23.12 -21.77
N ASP A 346 3.43 22.84 -21.90
CA ASP A 346 4.06 21.64 -21.31
C ASP A 346 4.18 21.74 -19.79
N THR A 347 4.52 22.93 -19.27
CA THR A 347 4.52 23.22 -17.83
C THR A 347 3.14 22.96 -17.21
N ARG A 348 2.07 23.46 -17.84
CA ARG A 348 0.71 23.23 -17.36
C ARG A 348 0.35 21.75 -17.35
N LEU A 349 0.73 21.03 -18.40
CA LEU A 349 0.47 19.59 -18.51
C LEU A 349 1.26 18.80 -17.44
N ALA A 350 2.54 19.14 -17.18
CA ALA A 350 3.34 18.51 -16.12
C ALA A 350 2.70 18.72 -14.74
N VAL A 351 2.29 19.95 -14.41
CA VAL A 351 1.60 20.23 -13.13
C VAL A 351 0.28 19.51 -13.03
N ARG A 352 -0.50 19.40 -14.13
CA ARG A 352 -1.73 18.60 -14.15
C ARG A 352 -1.46 17.12 -13.85
N CYS A 353 -0.43 16.54 -14.46
CA CYS A 353 -0.04 15.17 -14.20
C CYS A 353 0.30 14.96 -12.71
N GLY A 354 1.10 15.83 -12.12
CA GLY A 354 1.43 15.79 -10.70
C GLY A 354 0.21 15.92 -9.78
N ALA A 355 -0.68 16.88 -10.10
CA ALA A 355 -1.93 17.08 -9.36
C ALA A 355 -2.86 15.85 -9.43
N VAL A 356 -3.02 15.23 -10.61
CA VAL A 356 -3.83 14.01 -10.79
C VAL A 356 -3.24 12.84 -10.02
N VAL A 357 -1.92 12.65 -10.06
CA VAL A 357 -1.24 11.58 -9.32
C VAL A 357 -1.44 11.74 -7.81
N THR A 358 -1.21 12.95 -7.27
CA THR A 358 -1.41 13.26 -5.84
C THR A 358 -2.88 13.11 -5.43
N TYR A 359 -3.80 13.58 -6.27
CA TYR A 359 -5.25 13.46 -6.05
C TYR A 359 -5.66 11.98 -5.97
N THR A 360 -5.25 11.17 -6.94
CA THR A 360 -5.66 9.76 -7.00
C THR A 360 -5.06 8.96 -5.84
N ALA A 361 -3.78 9.19 -5.50
CA ALA A 361 -3.14 8.55 -4.35
C ALA A 361 -3.86 8.85 -3.04
N SER A 362 -4.19 10.13 -2.79
CA SER A 362 -4.86 10.56 -1.56
C SER A 362 -6.35 10.17 -1.53
N LEU A 363 -7.04 10.20 -2.67
CA LEU A 363 -8.43 9.74 -2.77
C LEU A 363 -8.56 8.24 -2.46
N ALA A 364 -7.63 7.44 -2.96
CA ALA A 364 -7.60 6.01 -2.66
C ALA A 364 -7.44 5.72 -1.16
N GLN A 365 -6.63 6.51 -0.43
CA GLN A 365 -6.56 6.44 1.05
C GLN A 365 -7.90 6.84 1.70
N ALA A 366 -8.58 7.85 1.18
CA ALA A 366 -9.89 8.24 1.66
C ALA A 366 -10.94 7.13 1.45
N VAL A 367 -10.87 6.37 0.35
CA VAL A 367 -11.72 5.18 0.11
C VAL A 367 -11.49 4.12 1.19
N VAL A 368 -10.23 3.84 1.57
CA VAL A 368 -9.92 2.90 2.67
C VAL A 368 -10.63 3.35 3.96
N PHE A 369 -10.58 4.65 4.29
CA PHE A 369 -11.24 5.19 5.47
C PHE A 369 -12.77 5.03 5.43
N VAL A 370 -13.40 5.35 4.31
CA VAL A 370 -14.86 5.23 4.15
C VAL A 370 -15.31 3.77 4.30
N VAL A 371 -14.58 2.83 3.69
CA VAL A 371 -14.88 1.39 3.78
C VAL A 371 -14.67 0.88 5.21
N ALA A 372 -13.62 1.33 5.90
CA ALA A 372 -13.37 0.99 7.30
C ALA A 372 -14.49 1.47 8.23
N LEU A 373 -15.01 2.68 8.00
CA LEU A 373 -16.14 3.23 8.77
C LEU A 373 -17.45 2.50 8.49
N TRP A 374 -17.69 2.11 7.23
CA TRP A 374 -18.96 1.45 6.85
C TRP A 374 -19.20 0.15 7.64
N GLN A 375 -18.13 -0.62 7.89
CA GLN A 375 -18.20 -1.86 8.66
C GLN A 375 -17.29 -1.78 9.90
N SER A 376 -17.44 -0.71 10.68
CA SER A 376 -16.57 -0.36 11.79
C SER A 376 -16.36 -1.48 12.81
N HIS A 377 -17.41 -2.26 13.14
CA HIS A 377 -17.32 -3.37 14.09
C HIS A 377 -16.40 -4.51 13.65
N SER A 378 -16.19 -4.67 12.34
CA SER A 378 -15.41 -5.79 11.79
C SER A 378 -13.95 -5.42 11.53
N TYR A 379 -13.67 -4.14 11.22
CA TYR A 379 -12.37 -3.72 10.71
C TYR A 379 -11.61 -2.78 11.63
N LEU A 380 -12.32 -1.99 12.46
CA LEU A 380 -11.68 -1.07 13.37
C LEU A 380 -11.29 -1.75 14.69
N GLU A 381 -10.24 -1.25 15.31
CA GLU A 381 -9.93 -1.55 16.71
C GLU A 381 -11.12 -1.16 17.61
N PRO A 382 -11.42 -1.94 18.68
CA PRO A 382 -12.52 -1.60 19.59
C PRO A 382 -12.39 -0.18 20.16
N ARG A 383 -11.15 0.28 20.39
CA ARG A 383 -10.82 1.65 20.84
C ARG A 383 -11.11 2.72 19.80
N ALA A 384 -11.11 2.36 18.51
CA ALA A 384 -11.37 3.25 17.38
C ALA A 384 -12.85 3.26 16.94
N ASN A 385 -13.78 2.74 17.73
CA ASN A 385 -15.19 2.68 17.38
C ASN A 385 -15.79 4.10 17.24
N PRO A 386 -16.44 4.43 16.09
CA PRO A 386 -17.04 5.75 15.85
C PRO A 386 -18.11 6.15 16.88
N ALA A 387 -18.78 5.19 17.52
CA ALA A 387 -19.75 5.46 18.58
C ALA A 387 -19.10 6.08 19.83
N ILE A 388 -17.81 5.79 20.05
CA ILE A 388 -17.02 6.24 21.20
C ILE A 388 -16.26 7.54 20.87
N LEU A 389 -15.64 7.60 19.69
CA LEU A 389 -14.67 8.63 19.28
C LEU A 389 -15.12 9.42 18.04
N ARG A 390 -16.35 9.95 18.03
CA ARG A 390 -16.85 10.75 16.89
C ARG A 390 -15.95 11.92 16.50
N GLY A 391 -15.38 12.63 17.47
CA GLY A 391 -14.47 13.75 17.24
C GLY A 391 -13.18 13.32 16.53
N SER A 392 -12.61 12.20 16.92
CA SER A 392 -11.39 11.65 16.33
C SER A 392 -11.60 11.27 14.86
N HIS A 393 -12.73 10.65 14.51
CA HIS A 393 -13.04 10.31 13.12
C HIS A 393 -13.31 11.53 12.25
N SER A 394 -14.00 12.56 12.80
CA SER A 394 -14.20 13.83 12.07
C SER A 394 -12.87 14.54 11.83
N TYR A 395 -11.97 14.51 12.81
CA TYR A 395 -10.62 15.03 12.66
C TYR A 395 -9.82 14.28 11.58
N LEU A 396 -9.86 12.94 11.57
CA LEU A 396 -9.20 12.12 10.57
C LEU A 396 -9.81 12.33 9.17
N ALA A 397 -11.14 12.42 9.05
CA ALA A 397 -11.83 12.74 7.80
C ALA A 397 -11.38 14.09 7.24
N LEU A 398 -11.29 15.12 8.11
CA LEU A 398 -10.81 16.44 7.72
C LEU A 398 -9.35 16.39 7.25
N LYS A 399 -8.47 15.68 7.97
CA LYS A 399 -7.07 15.48 7.55
C LYS A 399 -6.98 14.82 6.18
N LEU A 400 -7.73 13.73 5.96
CA LEU A 400 -7.72 12.99 4.69
C LEU A 400 -8.30 13.80 3.52
N SER A 401 -9.15 14.79 3.77
CA SER A 401 -9.72 15.65 2.72
C SER A 401 -8.78 16.76 2.24
N ILE A 402 -7.77 17.15 3.02
CA ILE A 402 -6.91 18.29 2.70
C ILE A 402 -6.14 18.05 1.40
N VAL A 403 -5.40 16.94 1.31
CA VAL A 403 -4.52 16.67 0.17
C VAL A 403 -5.29 16.54 -1.14
N PRO A 404 -6.41 15.78 -1.22
CA PRO A 404 -7.21 15.73 -2.45
C PRO A 404 -7.78 17.11 -2.83
N LEU A 405 -8.26 17.90 -1.87
CA LEU A 405 -8.80 19.23 -2.15
C LEU A 405 -7.72 20.20 -2.65
N VAL A 406 -6.54 20.20 -2.03
CA VAL A 406 -5.39 21.01 -2.47
C VAL A 406 -4.94 20.58 -3.86
N SER A 407 -4.84 19.28 -4.14
CA SER A 407 -4.46 18.75 -5.46
C SER A 407 -5.48 19.16 -6.53
N LEU A 408 -6.76 19.13 -6.22
CA LEU A 408 -7.82 19.57 -7.12
C LEU A 408 -7.75 21.08 -7.37
N LEU A 409 -7.46 21.87 -6.34
CA LEU A 409 -7.23 23.32 -6.47
C LEU A 409 -6.05 23.59 -7.41
N VAL A 410 -4.91 22.93 -7.20
CA VAL A 410 -3.72 23.04 -8.08
C VAL A 410 -4.08 22.68 -9.52
N TYR A 411 -4.84 21.59 -9.73
CA TYR A 411 -5.30 21.22 -11.06
C TYR A 411 -6.10 22.35 -11.73
N PHE A 412 -7.06 22.96 -11.06
CA PHE A 412 -7.87 24.05 -11.62
C PHE A 412 -7.06 25.32 -11.87
N THR A 413 -6.02 25.62 -11.07
CA THR A 413 -5.16 26.78 -11.33
C THR A 413 -4.37 26.67 -12.64
N THR A 414 -4.20 25.46 -13.19
CA THR A 414 -3.56 25.27 -14.51
C THR A 414 -4.35 25.90 -15.68
N PHE A 415 -5.62 26.26 -15.48
CA PHE A 415 -6.42 26.99 -16.45
C PHE A 415 -6.30 28.52 -16.30
N ALA A 416 -5.73 28.99 -15.19
CA ALA A 416 -5.53 30.40 -14.90
C ALA A 416 -4.27 30.96 -15.59
N LYS A 417 -3.95 32.24 -15.30
CA LYS A 417 -2.72 32.89 -15.76
C LYS A 417 -1.49 32.20 -15.19
N TYR A 418 -0.38 32.23 -15.94
CA TYR A 418 0.84 31.51 -15.60
C TYR A 418 1.41 31.87 -14.21
N SER A 419 1.41 33.16 -13.85
CA SER A 419 1.83 33.62 -12.52
C SER A 419 1.01 33.02 -11.39
N ALA A 420 -0.30 32.87 -11.58
CA ALA A 420 -1.18 32.25 -10.61
C ALA A 420 -0.87 30.75 -10.43
N LEU A 421 -0.49 30.06 -11.51
CA LEU A 421 -0.11 28.64 -11.47
C LEU A 421 1.12 28.41 -10.57
N TYR A 422 2.19 29.19 -10.76
CA TYR A 422 3.40 29.04 -9.94
C TYR A 422 3.13 29.36 -8.47
N ILE A 423 2.46 30.47 -8.20
CA ILE A 423 2.11 30.85 -6.83
C ILE A 423 1.26 29.76 -6.17
N ALA A 424 0.25 29.25 -6.87
CA ALA A 424 -0.62 28.20 -6.32
C ALA A 424 0.11 26.88 -6.08
N PHE A 425 1.00 26.48 -6.99
CA PHE A 425 1.77 25.25 -6.86
C PHE A 425 2.70 25.30 -5.63
N TYR A 426 3.54 26.34 -5.53
CA TYR A 426 4.44 26.46 -4.38
C TYR A 426 3.70 26.79 -3.08
N ALA A 427 2.64 27.58 -3.12
CA ALA A 427 1.80 27.83 -1.95
C ALA A 427 1.15 26.53 -1.46
N ALA A 428 0.63 25.69 -2.36
CA ALA A 428 0.05 24.40 -1.98
C ALA A 428 1.06 23.52 -1.23
N VAL A 429 2.30 23.43 -1.71
CA VAL A 429 3.34 22.63 -1.07
C VAL A 429 3.72 23.18 0.29
N LEU A 430 3.92 24.51 0.39
CA LEU A 430 4.38 25.17 1.62
C LEU A 430 3.27 25.29 2.67
N VAL A 431 2.04 25.60 2.26
CA VAL A 431 0.92 25.86 3.19
C VAL A 431 0.31 24.57 3.73
N THR A 432 0.30 23.49 2.96
CA THR A 432 -0.35 22.23 3.36
C THR A 432 0.17 21.69 4.71
N PRO A 433 1.47 21.61 5.01
CA PRO A 433 1.97 21.16 6.32
C PRO A 433 1.48 22.04 7.48
N PHE A 434 1.45 23.37 7.27
CA PHE A 434 0.96 24.32 8.29
C PHE A 434 -0.55 24.18 8.51
N LEU A 435 -1.30 23.86 7.44
CA LEU A 435 -2.73 23.58 7.54
C LEU A 435 -3.00 22.34 8.41
N PHE A 436 -2.20 21.27 8.25
CA PHE A 436 -2.25 20.10 9.12
C PHE A 436 -1.95 20.46 10.59
N LEU A 437 -0.92 21.27 10.82
CA LEU A 437 -0.56 21.73 12.16
C LEU A 437 -1.67 22.60 12.79
N ALA A 438 -2.23 23.54 12.03
CA ALA A 438 -3.32 24.39 12.46
C ALA A 438 -4.58 23.58 12.86
N ILE A 439 -4.95 22.59 12.04
CA ILE A 439 -6.07 21.68 12.34
C ILE A 439 -5.78 20.85 13.59
N LYS A 440 -4.55 20.37 13.78
CA LYS A 440 -4.15 19.66 15.00
C LYS A 440 -4.29 20.54 16.23
N ILE A 441 -3.83 21.78 16.16
CA ILE A 441 -3.94 22.72 17.28
C ILE A 441 -5.41 23.09 17.57
N ALA A 442 -6.20 23.36 16.52
CA ALA A 442 -7.59 23.79 16.68
C ALA A 442 -8.53 22.68 17.19
N LEU A 443 -8.32 21.45 16.76
CA LEU A 443 -9.23 20.33 17.08
C LEU A 443 -8.61 19.32 18.05
N GLY A 444 -7.29 19.13 18.03
CA GLY A 444 -6.61 18.12 18.85
C GLY A 444 -6.61 18.42 20.35
N GLN A 445 -6.77 19.68 20.77
CA GLN A 445 -6.90 20.03 22.19
C GLN A 445 -8.25 19.60 22.80
N ARG A 446 -9.29 19.37 21.98
CA ARG A 446 -10.59 18.91 22.45
C ARG A 446 -10.62 17.42 22.81
N ASP A 447 -9.80 16.59 22.12
CA ASP A 447 -9.80 15.14 22.31
C ASP A 447 -8.91 14.65 23.47
N ILE A 448 -7.90 15.41 23.88
CA ILE A 448 -7.03 15.06 25.02
C ILE A 448 -7.82 14.99 26.35
N GLY A 449 -8.91 15.76 26.46
CA GLY A 449 -9.80 15.71 27.61
C GLY A 449 -10.68 14.45 27.70
N VAL A 450 -10.94 13.81 26.55
CA VAL A 450 -11.81 12.62 26.46
C VAL A 450 -11.00 11.32 26.56
N MET A 451 -9.76 11.28 26.10
CA MET A 451 -8.88 10.09 26.18
C MET A 451 -8.39 9.74 27.59
N ARG A 452 -8.57 10.64 28.57
CA ARG A 452 -8.20 10.38 29.98
C ARG A 452 -9.31 9.73 30.81
N GLN A 453 -10.49 9.44 30.26
CA GLN A 453 -11.49 8.63 30.95
C GLN A 453 -11.22 7.16 30.58
N ASP A 454 -10.78 6.41 31.59
CA ASP A 454 -10.45 5.00 31.57
C ASP A 454 -11.47 4.19 30.74
N ILE A 455 -11.04 3.79 29.53
CA ILE A 455 -11.77 2.80 28.74
C ILE A 455 -11.50 1.46 29.38
N VAL A 456 -12.43 1.00 30.21
CA VAL A 456 -12.36 -0.34 30.80
C VAL A 456 -12.82 -1.32 29.75
N ILE A 457 -11.88 -2.13 29.25
CA ILE A 457 -12.16 -3.29 28.39
C ILE A 457 -12.25 -4.48 29.30
N ASP A 458 -13.32 -5.26 29.20
CA ASP A 458 -13.45 -6.52 29.90
C ASP A 458 -12.39 -7.50 29.35
N PRO A 459 -11.41 -7.95 30.15
CA PRO A 459 -10.34 -8.81 29.68
C PRO A 459 -10.82 -10.19 29.22
N ASP A 460 -12.01 -10.62 29.65
CA ASP A 460 -12.52 -11.97 29.34
C ASP A 460 -13.37 -12.00 28.06
N THR A 461 -13.96 -10.87 27.66
CA THR A 461 -14.87 -10.81 26.51
C THR A 461 -14.38 -9.92 25.38
N ASP A 462 -13.28 -9.20 25.57
CA ASP A 462 -12.75 -8.17 24.64
C ASP A 462 -13.83 -7.12 24.24
N THR A 463 -14.89 -6.98 25.08
CA THR A 463 -15.99 -6.06 24.86
C THR A 463 -15.84 -4.81 25.72
N TRP A 464 -16.26 -3.68 25.15
CA TRP A 464 -16.25 -2.40 25.82
C TRP A 464 -17.31 -2.33 26.93
N ILE A 465 -16.89 -1.98 28.14
CA ILE A 465 -17.80 -1.67 29.25
C ILE A 465 -18.10 -0.16 29.20
N PRO A 466 -19.36 0.28 28.96
CA PRO A 466 -19.69 1.69 28.98
C PRO A 466 -19.42 2.27 30.36
N PRO A 467 -18.80 3.47 30.48
CA PRO A 467 -18.61 4.14 31.74
C PRO A 467 -19.99 4.33 32.44
N PRO A 468 -20.08 4.11 33.73
CA PRO A 468 -21.34 4.25 34.46
C PRO A 468 -21.86 5.67 34.25
N HIS A 469 -23.12 5.80 33.87
CA HIS A 469 -23.77 7.09 33.62
C HIS A 469 -23.52 8.05 34.81
N ARG A 470 -23.02 9.27 34.53
CA ARG A 470 -22.73 10.30 35.56
C ARG A 470 -23.86 10.56 36.54
N SER A 471 -25.09 10.21 36.20
CA SER A 471 -26.26 10.28 37.07
C SER A 471 -26.20 9.28 38.23
N ARG A 472 -25.60 8.11 38.10
CA ARG A 472 -25.49 7.10 39.18
C ARG A 472 -24.39 7.43 40.19
N LEU A 473 -23.30 8.07 39.77
CA LEU A 473 -22.23 8.49 40.68
C LEU A 473 -22.65 9.66 41.63
N ARG A 474 -23.58 10.51 41.21
CA ARG A 474 -24.16 11.53 42.11
C ARG A 474 -25.09 10.94 43.17
N VAL A 475 -25.79 9.85 42.86
CA VAL A 475 -26.68 9.18 43.82
C VAL A 475 -25.84 8.36 44.81
N GLN A 476 -24.79 7.67 44.37
CA GLN A 476 -23.91 6.94 45.30
C GLN A 476 -23.10 7.85 46.22
N ARG A 477 -22.65 9.04 45.78
CA ARG A 477 -22.00 10.01 46.68
C ARG A 477 -22.99 10.64 47.67
N ARG A 478 -24.28 10.77 47.35
CA ARG A 478 -25.29 11.21 48.33
C ARG A 478 -25.61 10.13 49.34
N VAL A 479 -25.68 8.86 48.92
CA VAL A 479 -25.99 7.74 49.84
C VAL A 479 -24.79 7.43 50.76
N LEU A 480 -23.55 7.60 50.29
CA LEU A 480 -22.34 7.43 51.12
C LEU A 480 -21.98 8.66 51.96
N GLY A 481 -22.52 9.85 51.64
CA GLY A 481 -22.34 11.07 52.43
C GLY A 481 -23.28 11.15 53.61
N ASP A 482 -24.46 10.55 53.52
CA ASP A 482 -25.46 10.59 54.60
C ASP A 482 -25.31 9.42 55.59
N SER A 483 -24.52 8.39 55.32
CA SER A 483 -24.28 7.27 56.25
C SER A 483 -23.11 7.48 57.22
N ASN A 484 -22.24 8.47 56.96
CA ASN A 484 -21.10 8.75 57.86
C ASN A 484 -21.35 9.93 58.82
N MET A 485 -22.59 10.43 58.92
CA MET A 485 -22.93 11.55 59.82
C MET A 485 -23.89 11.17 60.96
N SER A 486 -24.25 9.85 61.09
CA SER A 486 -25.16 9.39 62.15
C SER A 486 -24.49 8.55 63.26
N ASP A 487 -23.17 8.30 63.21
CA ASP A 487 -22.49 7.46 64.24
C ASP A 487 -21.46 8.21 65.12
N SER A 488 -21.55 9.54 65.22
CA SER A 488 -20.64 10.29 66.12
C SER A 488 -21.37 11.12 67.22
N LEU A 489 -22.55 10.68 67.61
CA LEU A 489 -23.21 11.25 68.78
C LEU A 489 -23.94 10.16 69.58
N ALA A 490 -23.20 9.26 70.16
CA ALA A 490 -23.56 8.44 71.35
C ALA A 490 -22.29 7.70 71.84
N ASP A 491 -21.58 8.33 72.72
CA ASP A 491 -20.88 7.99 73.94
C ASP A 491 -19.72 8.95 74.20
#